data_faf6d7d400b8bc3e7e3255f42b54d539
#
_entry.id   faf6d7d400b8bc3e7e3255f42b54d539
#
_cell.length_a   1.000
_cell.length_b   1.000
_cell.length_c   1.000
_cell.angle_alpha   90.00
_cell.angle_beta   90.00
_cell.angle_gamma   90.00
#
_symmetry.space_group_name_H-M   'P 1'
#
loop_
_entity.id
_entity.type
_entity.pdbx_description
1 polymer ?
#
loop_
_entity_poly.entity_id
_entity_poly.type
_entity_poly.pdbx_seq_one_letter_code
_entity_poly.pdbx_strand_id
1 'polypeptide(L)'
;MLRHWIYEGELTDPYLEFFVTENDTSVMPPGPSRGGASSVWEDKYTFFSEQVPTIITTSFANRVFLIGKSLNFIRHGCSDSDWVEAYSKTTSKELRYGDTAKLEMNIDEAYSTTMARLIDLMGNRFKLFDHLRALKKFLLLGQGDFIALLMESLSDNLDRPAGSVYRHNLTAQLEHAIRGSNAQFDDAEVLRRLDARMLELSHGEVGWDAFTLEYKIDAPVDVVVTQYGSRQYLKVFNFLWRIKRVEYALGSCWRRFMTGARGVLRQVDDLVGDDWKRTRCVVAEMVHFVNQLQYYILFEVIESSWDTLQTAITKPGVTLDDLIEAHAGYLENITHKGLLGSPSTRTGKKRSAAAAEEDTFLSQLHEILKIMLLYKDAVDGLYRASVAESARREEMAATVQARTERGEWGVREAVWPPVVRLRDVY
;
A
#
# COMPACT_ATOMS: atom_id res chain seq x y z
N MET A 1 -24.69 -29.56 -25.10
CA MET A 1 -24.05 -28.29 -24.72
C MET A 1 -24.29 -27.94 -23.25
N LEU A 2 -25.52 -27.54 -22.81
CA LEU A 2 -25.81 -27.10 -21.44
C LEU A 2 -25.31 -28.07 -20.33
N ARG A 3 -25.52 -29.40 -20.50
CA ARG A 3 -25.08 -30.41 -19.53
C ARG A 3 -23.55 -30.46 -19.38
N HIS A 4 -22.81 -30.49 -20.48
CA HIS A 4 -21.33 -30.50 -20.43
C HIS A 4 -20.78 -29.22 -19.85
N TRP A 5 -21.40 -28.08 -20.18
CA TRP A 5 -20.99 -26.78 -19.61
C TRP A 5 -21.20 -26.71 -18.10
N ILE A 6 -22.34 -27.19 -17.56
CA ILE A 6 -22.67 -27.10 -16.12
C ILE A 6 -21.90 -28.13 -15.27
N TYR A 7 -21.63 -29.31 -15.79
CA TYR A 7 -21.00 -30.38 -14.98
C TYR A 7 -19.54 -30.64 -15.30
N GLU A 8 -19.09 -30.30 -16.50
CA GLU A 8 -17.74 -30.57 -16.96
C GLU A 8 -16.98 -29.28 -17.29
N GLY A 9 -17.66 -28.15 -17.46
CA GLY A 9 -17.07 -26.88 -17.89
C GLY A 9 -16.57 -26.91 -19.34
N GLU A 10 -16.99 -27.91 -20.14
CA GLU A 10 -16.55 -28.06 -21.54
C GLU A 10 -17.57 -27.46 -22.50
N LEU A 11 -17.06 -26.58 -23.38
CA LEU A 11 -17.86 -25.99 -24.44
C LEU A 11 -17.63 -26.70 -25.76
N THR A 12 -18.63 -27.48 -26.19
CA THR A 12 -18.67 -28.18 -27.49
C THR A 12 -19.75 -27.53 -28.35
N ASP A 13 -19.45 -26.42 -28.99
CA ASP A 13 -20.40 -25.66 -29.83
C ASP A 13 -19.78 -25.29 -31.18
N PRO A 14 -19.80 -26.24 -32.16
CA PRO A 14 -19.20 -25.99 -33.46
C PRO A 14 -19.97 -24.96 -34.32
N TYR A 15 -21.23 -24.67 -33.98
CA TYR A 15 -22.10 -23.78 -34.76
C TYR A 15 -22.34 -22.40 -34.10
N LEU A 16 -21.76 -22.16 -32.92
CA LEU A 16 -21.92 -20.92 -32.16
C LEU A 16 -23.39 -20.55 -31.86
N GLU A 17 -24.19 -21.58 -31.50
CA GLU A 17 -25.62 -21.42 -31.15
C GLU A 17 -25.84 -21.21 -29.65
N PHE A 18 -24.81 -21.46 -28.82
CA PHE A 18 -24.88 -21.29 -27.37
C PHE A 18 -24.55 -19.83 -26.98
N PHE A 19 -25.19 -19.33 -25.93
CA PHE A 19 -25.01 -17.98 -25.44
C PHE A 19 -23.66 -17.74 -24.73
N VAL A 20 -22.78 -18.74 -24.71
CA VAL A 20 -21.38 -18.61 -24.22
C VAL A 20 -20.45 -18.98 -25.36
N THR A 21 -19.47 -18.15 -25.63
CA THR A 21 -18.43 -18.42 -26.62
C THR A 21 -17.04 -18.41 -25.97
N GLU A 22 -16.18 -19.29 -26.45
CA GLU A 22 -14.77 -19.32 -26.07
C GLU A 22 -13.98 -18.39 -27.00
N ASN A 23 -13.28 -17.45 -26.41
CA ASN A 23 -12.38 -16.56 -27.15
C ASN A 23 -11.04 -17.23 -27.37
N ASP A 24 -10.54 -17.18 -28.58
CA ASP A 24 -9.21 -17.67 -28.91
C ASP A 24 -8.14 -16.70 -28.37
N THR A 25 -7.64 -17.01 -27.19
CA THR A 25 -6.63 -16.17 -26.48
C THR A 25 -5.30 -16.10 -27.23
N SER A 26 -5.08 -16.95 -28.24
CA SER A 26 -3.88 -16.95 -29.08
C SER A 26 -3.82 -15.78 -30.07
N VAL A 27 -4.96 -15.15 -30.36
CA VAL A 27 -5.07 -14.06 -31.38
C VAL A 27 -5.04 -12.66 -30.74
N MET A 28 -5.24 -12.56 -29.44
CA MET A 28 -5.16 -11.25 -28.77
C MET A 28 -3.69 -10.82 -28.63
N PRO A 29 -3.35 -9.58 -29.05
CA PRO A 29 -2.02 -9.05 -28.79
C PRO A 29 -1.77 -9.07 -27.29
N PRO A 30 -0.56 -9.49 -26.83
CA PRO A 30 -0.24 -9.48 -25.41
C PRO A 30 -0.32 -8.05 -24.91
N GLY A 31 -1.46 -7.73 -24.29
CA GLY A 31 -1.59 -6.47 -23.56
C GLY A 31 -0.52 -6.45 -22.46
N PRO A 32 0.01 -5.30 -22.10
CA PRO A 32 1.04 -5.23 -21.08
C PRO A 32 0.49 -5.85 -19.78
N SER A 33 0.98 -7.05 -19.47
CA SER A 33 0.84 -7.77 -18.19
C SER A 33 -0.50 -8.43 -17.83
N ARG A 34 -1.22 -9.03 -18.77
CA ARG A 34 -2.24 -10.03 -18.45
C ARG A 34 -1.63 -11.42 -18.66
N GLY A 35 -1.04 -11.97 -17.61
CA GLY A 35 -0.54 -13.33 -17.60
C GLY A 35 -1.20 -14.13 -16.48
N GLY A 36 -1.40 -15.42 -16.68
CA GLY A 36 -1.83 -16.33 -15.62
C GLY A 36 -3.34 -16.48 -15.47
N ALA A 37 -3.79 -16.67 -14.22
CA ALA A 37 -5.17 -17.02 -13.91
C ALA A 37 -6.18 -15.88 -14.23
N SER A 38 -5.74 -14.62 -14.22
CA SER A 38 -6.59 -13.47 -14.59
C SER A 38 -7.09 -13.57 -16.03
N SER A 39 -6.26 -13.99 -16.97
CA SER A 39 -6.66 -14.19 -18.37
C SER A 39 -7.67 -15.31 -18.52
N VAL A 40 -7.54 -16.40 -17.73
CA VAL A 40 -8.49 -17.50 -17.74
C VAL A 40 -9.86 -17.07 -17.22
N TRP A 41 -9.89 -16.15 -16.25
CA TRP A 41 -11.16 -15.66 -15.69
C TRP A 41 -11.81 -14.60 -16.56
N GLU A 42 -11.08 -13.58 -17.01
CA GLU A 42 -11.66 -12.40 -17.67
C GLU A 42 -11.86 -12.60 -19.18
N ASP A 43 -10.87 -13.20 -19.86
CA ASP A 43 -10.78 -13.13 -21.32
C ASP A 43 -11.27 -14.41 -22.02
N LYS A 44 -11.25 -15.57 -21.35
CA LYS A 44 -11.46 -16.86 -22.01
C LYS A 44 -12.90 -17.05 -22.51
N TYR A 45 -13.89 -16.63 -21.76
CA TYR A 45 -15.30 -16.85 -22.10
C TYR A 45 -16.09 -15.54 -22.11
N THR A 46 -16.95 -15.39 -23.12
CA THR A 46 -17.84 -14.23 -23.28
C THR A 46 -19.29 -14.66 -23.25
N PHE A 47 -20.13 -13.88 -22.56
CA PHE A 47 -21.57 -14.08 -22.47
C PHE A 47 -22.30 -13.19 -23.47
N PHE A 48 -23.15 -13.77 -24.34
CA PHE A 48 -23.97 -13.07 -25.32
C PHE A 48 -25.45 -13.11 -24.93
N SER A 49 -25.94 -12.00 -24.42
CA SER A 49 -27.35 -11.86 -23.98
C SER A 49 -28.36 -11.99 -25.12
N GLU A 50 -27.95 -11.71 -26.37
CA GLU A 50 -28.81 -11.80 -27.56
C GLU A 50 -29.09 -13.25 -28.00
N GLN A 51 -28.19 -14.16 -27.64
CA GLN A 51 -28.34 -15.59 -27.97
C GLN A 51 -29.09 -16.39 -26.87
N VAL A 52 -29.52 -15.71 -25.80
CA VAL A 52 -30.28 -16.36 -24.74
C VAL A 52 -31.68 -16.73 -25.24
N PRO A 53 -32.09 -18.02 -25.20
CA PRO A 53 -33.43 -18.44 -25.62
C PRO A 53 -34.52 -17.73 -24.79
N THR A 54 -35.60 -17.32 -25.44
CA THR A 54 -36.73 -16.64 -24.80
C THR A 54 -37.44 -17.39 -23.68
N ILE A 55 -37.18 -18.71 -23.59
CA ILE A 55 -37.75 -19.61 -22.57
C ILE A 55 -37.04 -19.46 -21.20
N ILE A 56 -35.81 -18.97 -21.18
CA ILE A 56 -35.01 -18.82 -19.98
C ILE A 56 -34.75 -17.33 -19.69
N THR A 57 -34.72 -17.00 -18.40
CA THR A 57 -34.45 -15.62 -18.00
C THR A 57 -32.94 -15.29 -18.13
N THR A 58 -32.61 -14.04 -18.35
CA THR A 58 -31.21 -13.59 -18.45
C THR A 58 -30.43 -13.88 -17.15
N SER A 59 -31.08 -13.79 -15.98
CA SER A 59 -30.48 -14.14 -14.70
C SER A 59 -30.13 -15.61 -14.59
N PHE A 60 -30.98 -16.50 -15.12
CA PHE A 60 -30.71 -17.91 -15.20
C PHE A 60 -29.53 -18.21 -16.15
N ALA A 61 -29.53 -17.62 -17.35
CA ALA A 61 -28.42 -17.77 -18.29
C ALA A 61 -27.08 -17.30 -17.73
N ASN A 62 -27.10 -16.21 -16.95
CA ASN A 62 -25.91 -15.72 -16.28
C ASN A 62 -25.40 -16.69 -15.20
N ARG A 63 -26.29 -17.32 -14.41
CA ARG A 63 -25.88 -18.37 -13.46
C ARG A 63 -25.24 -19.58 -14.19
N VAL A 64 -25.82 -20.02 -15.29
CA VAL A 64 -25.24 -21.05 -16.14
C VAL A 64 -23.85 -20.66 -16.66
N PHE A 65 -23.69 -19.45 -17.14
CA PHE A 65 -22.40 -18.92 -17.57
C PHE A 65 -21.35 -18.96 -16.45
N LEU A 66 -21.71 -18.48 -15.26
CA LEU A 66 -20.82 -18.46 -14.10
C LEU A 66 -20.42 -19.85 -13.62
N ILE A 67 -21.30 -20.84 -13.67
CA ILE A 67 -20.95 -22.23 -13.32
C ILE A 67 -19.81 -22.75 -14.18
N GLY A 68 -19.95 -22.69 -15.50
CA GLY A 68 -18.92 -23.25 -16.40
C GLY A 68 -17.62 -22.44 -16.35
N LYS A 69 -17.71 -21.10 -16.25
CA LYS A 69 -16.56 -20.21 -16.03
C LYS A 69 -15.81 -20.60 -14.76
N SER A 70 -16.53 -20.86 -13.66
CA SER A 70 -15.95 -21.24 -12.38
C SER A 70 -15.33 -22.64 -12.40
N LEU A 71 -15.98 -23.63 -13.06
CA LEU A 71 -15.41 -24.97 -13.22
C LEU A 71 -14.10 -24.94 -14.00
N ASN A 72 -14.04 -24.15 -15.07
CA ASN A 72 -12.82 -23.95 -15.83
C ASN A 72 -11.72 -23.28 -15.02
N PHE A 73 -12.09 -22.30 -14.20
CA PHE A 73 -11.12 -21.62 -13.33
C PHE A 73 -10.62 -22.56 -12.21
N ILE A 74 -11.49 -23.39 -11.63
CA ILE A 74 -11.09 -24.41 -10.65
C ILE A 74 -10.12 -25.41 -11.29
N ARG A 75 -10.41 -25.87 -12.52
CA ARG A 75 -9.58 -26.84 -13.25
C ARG A 75 -8.22 -26.27 -13.64
N HIS A 76 -8.19 -25.10 -14.27
CA HIS A 76 -6.98 -24.55 -14.89
C HIS A 76 -6.30 -23.48 -14.03
N GLY A 77 -7.05 -22.62 -13.37
CA GLY A 77 -6.52 -21.55 -12.52
C GLY A 77 -6.09 -22.04 -11.14
N CYS A 78 -6.92 -22.89 -10.51
CA CYS A 78 -6.64 -23.44 -9.19
C CYS A 78 -5.94 -24.80 -9.20
N SER A 79 -5.78 -25.42 -10.37
CA SER A 79 -5.18 -26.76 -10.54
C SER A 79 -5.87 -27.82 -9.66
N ASP A 80 -7.20 -27.83 -9.63
CA ASP A 80 -8.04 -28.78 -8.88
C ASP A 80 -8.94 -29.59 -9.85
N SER A 81 -8.31 -30.24 -10.84
CA SER A 81 -8.97 -31.06 -11.84
C SER A 81 -9.69 -32.25 -11.22
N ASP A 82 -9.12 -32.87 -10.18
CA ASP A 82 -9.65 -34.06 -9.52
C ASP A 82 -11.03 -33.78 -8.90
N TRP A 83 -11.22 -32.63 -8.31
CA TRP A 83 -12.51 -32.23 -7.77
C TRP A 83 -13.56 -32.07 -8.90
N VAL A 84 -13.17 -31.43 -10.01
CA VAL A 84 -14.09 -31.22 -11.15
C VAL A 84 -14.54 -32.56 -11.74
N GLU A 85 -13.62 -33.53 -11.88
CA GLU A 85 -13.97 -34.89 -12.35
C GLU A 85 -14.88 -35.64 -11.37
N ALA A 86 -14.59 -35.55 -10.06
CA ALA A 86 -15.43 -36.14 -9.02
C ALA A 86 -16.83 -35.51 -9.00
N TYR A 87 -16.90 -34.20 -9.13
CA TYR A 87 -18.15 -33.44 -9.21
C TYR A 87 -18.98 -33.86 -10.43
N SER A 88 -18.37 -33.94 -11.62
CA SER A 88 -19.03 -34.38 -12.83
C SER A 88 -19.64 -35.78 -12.68
N LYS A 89 -18.88 -36.76 -12.12
CA LYS A 89 -19.35 -38.14 -11.91
C LYS A 89 -20.48 -38.24 -10.88
N THR A 90 -20.43 -37.42 -9.82
CA THR A 90 -21.38 -37.55 -8.70
C THR A 90 -22.66 -36.75 -8.94
N THR A 91 -22.59 -35.60 -9.57
CA THR A 91 -23.69 -34.61 -9.65
C THR A 91 -24.37 -34.61 -11.00
N SER A 92 -23.81 -35.28 -12.04
CA SER A 92 -24.38 -35.30 -13.39
C SER A 92 -25.78 -35.92 -13.40
N LYS A 93 -26.79 -35.03 -13.33
CA LYS A 93 -28.21 -35.37 -13.41
C LYS A 93 -28.70 -35.24 -14.86
N GLU A 94 -29.71 -36.04 -15.21
CA GLU A 94 -30.37 -35.96 -16.51
C GLU A 94 -31.18 -34.64 -16.59
N LEU A 95 -30.79 -33.74 -17.46
CA LEU A 95 -31.51 -32.50 -17.71
C LEU A 95 -32.62 -32.80 -18.74
N ARG A 96 -33.87 -32.79 -18.29
CA ARG A 96 -35.03 -33.00 -19.18
C ARG A 96 -35.61 -31.68 -19.61
N TYR A 97 -35.75 -31.52 -20.93
CA TYR A 97 -36.42 -30.37 -21.50
C TYR A 97 -37.94 -30.50 -21.24
N GLY A 98 -38.55 -29.44 -20.71
CA GLY A 98 -39.98 -29.38 -20.40
C GLY A 98 -40.33 -29.25 -18.91
N ASP A 99 -39.40 -29.60 -17.98
CA ASP A 99 -39.56 -29.38 -16.53
C ASP A 99 -38.66 -28.23 -16.08
N THR A 100 -39.13 -27.02 -16.34
CA THR A 100 -38.36 -25.79 -16.06
C THR A 100 -38.04 -25.61 -14.58
N ALA A 101 -38.97 -25.97 -13.68
CA ALA A 101 -38.77 -25.87 -12.25
C ALA A 101 -37.66 -26.80 -11.74
N LYS A 102 -37.62 -28.04 -12.26
CA LYS A 102 -36.57 -29.01 -11.89
C LYS A 102 -35.23 -28.66 -12.49
N LEU A 103 -35.23 -28.09 -13.70
CA LEU A 103 -34.02 -27.55 -14.33
C LEU A 103 -33.44 -26.38 -13.52
N GLU A 104 -34.30 -25.49 -13.09
CA GLU A 104 -33.90 -24.33 -12.25
C GLU A 104 -33.29 -24.77 -10.89
N MET A 105 -33.95 -25.71 -10.22
CA MET A 105 -33.43 -26.33 -8.99
C MET A 105 -32.05 -26.98 -9.18
N ASN A 106 -31.86 -27.75 -10.25
CA ASN A 106 -30.57 -28.40 -10.51
C ASN A 106 -29.45 -27.41 -10.80
N ILE A 107 -29.77 -26.32 -11.48
CA ILE A 107 -28.80 -25.25 -11.78
C ILE A 107 -28.46 -24.44 -10.52
N ASP A 108 -29.43 -24.15 -9.68
CA ASP A 108 -29.18 -23.45 -8.41
C ASP A 108 -28.33 -24.31 -7.45
N GLU A 109 -28.56 -25.62 -7.41
CA GLU A 109 -27.71 -26.55 -6.66
C GLU A 109 -26.27 -26.58 -7.22
N ALA A 110 -26.13 -26.70 -8.55
CA ALA A 110 -24.86 -26.69 -9.23
C ALA A 110 -24.10 -25.36 -9.01
N TYR A 111 -24.81 -24.24 -9.14
CA TYR A 111 -24.27 -22.89 -8.89
C TYR A 111 -23.75 -22.73 -7.46
N SER A 112 -24.59 -23.05 -6.47
CA SER A 112 -24.23 -22.99 -5.06
C SER A 112 -23.00 -23.85 -4.73
N THR A 113 -22.96 -25.07 -5.21
CA THR A 113 -21.86 -26.03 -4.96
C THR A 113 -20.55 -25.54 -5.60
N THR A 114 -20.61 -25.08 -6.84
CA THR A 114 -19.42 -24.61 -7.57
C THR A 114 -18.88 -23.32 -6.98
N MET A 115 -19.76 -22.37 -6.64
CA MET A 115 -19.34 -21.11 -6.01
C MET A 115 -18.75 -21.36 -4.62
N ALA A 116 -19.39 -22.21 -3.80
CA ALA A 116 -18.86 -22.54 -2.47
C ALA A 116 -17.46 -23.16 -2.56
N ARG A 117 -17.23 -24.07 -3.53
CA ARG A 117 -15.90 -24.66 -3.75
C ARG A 117 -14.87 -23.64 -4.18
N LEU A 118 -15.23 -22.77 -5.10
CA LEU A 118 -14.32 -21.72 -5.58
C LEU A 118 -13.89 -20.77 -4.45
N ILE A 119 -14.85 -20.32 -3.64
CA ILE A 119 -14.57 -19.42 -2.50
C ILE A 119 -13.76 -20.16 -1.43
N ASP A 120 -14.05 -21.43 -1.16
CA ASP A 120 -13.27 -22.26 -0.24
C ASP A 120 -11.80 -22.40 -0.70
N LEU A 121 -11.57 -22.68 -1.97
CA LEU A 121 -10.22 -22.74 -2.54
C LEU A 121 -9.49 -21.39 -2.41
N MET A 122 -10.12 -20.29 -2.79
CA MET A 122 -9.53 -18.95 -2.69
C MET A 122 -9.23 -18.56 -1.24
N GLY A 123 -10.13 -18.87 -0.30
CA GLY A 123 -9.97 -18.54 1.12
C GLY A 123 -8.98 -19.45 1.85
N ASN A 124 -9.12 -20.76 1.73
CA ASN A 124 -8.38 -21.72 2.55
C ASN A 124 -7.09 -22.22 1.89
N ARG A 125 -7.15 -22.59 0.61
CA ARG A 125 -5.97 -23.12 -0.11
C ARG A 125 -5.01 -21.99 -0.53
N PHE A 126 -5.54 -20.93 -1.11
CA PHE A 126 -4.74 -19.80 -1.61
C PHE A 126 -4.66 -18.61 -0.66
N LYS A 127 -5.29 -18.70 0.52
CA LYS A 127 -5.19 -17.70 1.59
C LYS A 127 -5.42 -16.26 1.12
N LEU A 128 -6.36 -16.03 0.18
CA LEU A 128 -6.68 -14.71 -0.37
C LEU A 128 -6.84 -13.65 0.71
N PHE A 129 -7.60 -13.96 1.76
CA PHE A 129 -7.88 -13.00 2.83
C PHE A 129 -6.64 -12.66 3.66
N ASP A 130 -5.70 -13.61 3.82
CA ASP A 130 -4.42 -13.35 4.50
C ASP A 130 -3.53 -12.46 3.64
N HIS A 131 -3.54 -12.63 2.31
CA HIS A 131 -2.83 -11.75 1.40
C HIS A 131 -3.42 -10.32 1.39
N LEU A 132 -4.75 -10.17 1.39
CA LEU A 132 -5.38 -8.85 1.49
C LEU A 132 -5.05 -8.18 2.83
N ARG A 133 -5.04 -8.95 3.93
CA ARG A 133 -4.64 -8.46 5.25
C ARG A 133 -3.16 -8.07 5.28
N ALA A 134 -2.28 -8.84 4.62
CA ALA A 134 -0.87 -8.52 4.50
C ALA A 134 -0.62 -7.23 3.71
N LEU A 135 -1.34 -7.01 2.60
CA LEU A 135 -1.31 -5.76 1.85
C LEU A 135 -1.67 -4.57 2.73
N LYS A 136 -2.73 -4.69 3.55
CA LYS A 136 -3.11 -3.66 4.52
C LYS A 136 -2.03 -3.44 5.57
N LYS A 137 -1.49 -4.51 6.17
CA LYS A 137 -0.46 -4.42 7.22
C LYS A 137 0.83 -3.75 6.74
N PHE A 138 1.34 -4.17 5.59
CA PHE A 138 2.68 -3.79 5.12
C PHE A 138 2.66 -2.62 4.14
N LEU A 139 1.84 -2.67 3.09
CA LEU A 139 1.82 -1.61 2.09
C LEU A 139 1.00 -0.40 2.50
N LEU A 140 -0.07 -0.58 3.26
CA LEU A 140 -0.85 0.55 3.79
C LEU A 140 -0.39 1.00 5.18
N LEU A 141 0.80 0.56 5.60
CA LEU A 141 1.45 0.93 6.87
C LEU A 141 0.57 0.66 8.12
N GLY A 142 -0.29 -0.35 8.06
CA GLY A 142 -1.20 -0.71 9.15
C GLY A 142 -0.49 -1.32 10.37
N GLN A 143 0.75 -1.81 10.24
CA GLN A 143 1.51 -2.41 11.33
C GLN A 143 2.59 -1.45 11.85
N GLY A 144 2.23 -0.64 12.84
CA GLY A 144 3.04 0.49 13.31
C GLY A 144 4.39 0.10 13.91
N ASP A 145 4.50 -1.02 14.64
CA ASP A 145 5.75 -1.51 15.23
C ASP A 145 6.77 -1.91 14.16
N PHE A 146 6.33 -2.65 13.14
CA PHE A 146 7.15 -3.00 11.99
C PHE A 146 7.64 -1.75 11.25
N ILE A 147 6.74 -0.79 10.98
CA ILE A 147 7.09 0.43 10.27
C ILE A 147 8.07 1.29 11.08
N ALA A 148 7.88 1.39 12.40
CA ALA A 148 8.81 2.15 13.26
C ALA A 148 10.24 1.57 13.21
N LEU A 149 10.39 0.25 13.34
CA LEU A 149 11.67 -0.42 13.23
C LEU A 149 12.28 -0.32 11.83
N LEU A 150 11.45 -0.44 10.79
CA LEU A 150 11.89 -0.28 9.42
C LEU A 150 12.41 1.13 9.16
N MET A 151 11.70 2.16 9.62
CA MET A 151 12.14 3.56 9.52
C MET A 151 13.46 3.80 10.24
N GLU A 152 13.60 3.28 11.47
CA GLU A 152 14.82 3.43 12.25
C GLU A 152 16.02 2.75 11.59
N SER A 153 15.85 1.53 11.10
CA SER A 153 16.93 0.77 10.46
C SER A 153 17.33 1.30 9.08
N LEU A 154 16.39 1.91 8.34
CA LEU A 154 16.61 2.43 7.00
C LEU A 154 17.10 3.89 7.00
N SER A 155 16.88 4.68 8.07
CA SER A 155 17.12 6.13 8.08
C SER A 155 18.50 6.53 7.57
N ASP A 156 19.56 5.92 8.10
CA ASP A 156 20.94 6.26 7.75
C ASP A 156 21.31 5.94 6.29
N ASN A 157 20.66 4.93 5.71
CA ASN A 157 20.89 4.54 4.32
C ASN A 157 20.05 5.37 3.36
N LEU A 158 18.81 5.69 3.73
CA LEU A 158 17.91 6.47 2.89
C LEU A 158 18.23 7.97 2.85
N ASP A 159 19.00 8.48 3.82
CA ASP A 159 19.51 9.85 3.78
C ASP A 159 20.61 10.04 2.70
N ARG A 160 21.14 8.96 2.15
CA ARG A 160 22.13 8.97 1.07
C ARG A 160 21.46 9.12 -0.30
N PRO A 161 22.22 9.54 -1.33
CA PRO A 161 21.72 9.51 -2.71
C PRO A 161 21.24 8.12 -3.11
N ALA A 162 20.12 8.04 -3.82
CA ALA A 162 19.49 6.76 -4.19
C ALA A 162 20.45 5.78 -4.89
N GLY A 163 21.36 6.27 -5.74
CA GLY A 163 22.34 5.44 -6.45
C GLY A 163 23.42 4.79 -5.56
N SER A 164 23.55 5.21 -4.29
CA SER A 164 24.51 4.62 -3.34
C SER A 164 23.89 3.56 -2.43
N VAL A 165 22.59 3.32 -2.54
CA VAL A 165 21.88 2.36 -1.70
C VAL A 165 21.80 1.01 -2.40
N TYR A 166 22.38 -0.01 -1.80
CA TYR A 166 22.41 -1.36 -2.37
C TYR A 166 21.21 -2.19 -1.92
N ARG A 167 20.62 -2.94 -2.84
CA ARG A 167 19.44 -3.78 -2.59
C ARG A 167 19.64 -4.79 -1.44
N HIS A 168 20.80 -5.44 -1.36
CA HIS A 168 21.07 -6.40 -0.31
C HIS A 168 21.03 -5.79 1.10
N ASN A 169 21.43 -4.52 1.25
CA ASN A 169 21.31 -3.81 2.51
C ASN A 169 19.84 -3.56 2.89
N LEU A 170 19.01 -3.19 1.90
CA LEU A 170 17.58 -2.99 2.12
C LEU A 170 16.88 -4.27 2.55
N THR A 171 17.22 -5.40 1.89
CA THR A 171 16.66 -6.71 2.25
C THR A 171 17.08 -7.13 3.67
N ALA A 172 18.33 -6.92 4.05
CA ALA A 172 18.80 -7.23 5.40
C ALA A 172 18.10 -6.38 6.47
N GLN A 173 17.86 -5.10 6.20
CA GLN A 173 17.16 -4.21 7.11
C GLN A 173 15.65 -4.53 7.19
N LEU A 174 15.03 -4.92 6.06
CA LEU A 174 13.67 -5.44 6.04
C LEU A 174 13.53 -6.69 6.92
N GLU A 175 14.44 -7.66 6.78
CA GLU A 175 14.46 -8.85 7.62
C GLU A 175 14.67 -8.51 9.10
N HIS A 176 15.54 -7.56 9.40
CA HIS A 176 15.74 -7.08 10.77
C HIS A 176 14.45 -6.48 11.35
N ALA A 177 13.75 -5.64 10.59
CA ALA A 177 12.47 -5.04 11.00
C ALA A 177 11.38 -6.10 11.21
N ILE A 178 11.32 -7.13 10.36
CA ILE A 178 10.37 -8.24 10.51
C ILE A 178 10.66 -9.01 11.80
N ARG A 179 11.92 -9.39 12.05
CA ARG A 179 12.32 -10.18 13.23
C ARG A 179 12.17 -9.41 14.55
N GLY A 180 12.32 -8.09 14.51
CA GLY A 180 12.22 -7.23 15.70
C GLY A 180 10.78 -6.79 16.02
N SER A 181 9.82 -7.08 15.16
CA SER A 181 8.42 -6.67 15.30
C SER A 181 7.47 -7.86 15.43
N ASN A 182 6.20 -7.59 15.70
CA ASN A 182 5.15 -8.61 15.69
C ASN A 182 4.92 -9.25 14.31
N ALA A 183 5.49 -8.67 13.24
CA ALA A 183 5.46 -9.26 11.90
C ALA A 183 6.12 -10.66 11.84
N GLN A 184 7.05 -10.99 12.76
CA GLN A 184 7.69 -12.29 12.83
C GLN A 184 6.71 -13.46 13.03
N PHE A 185 5.52 -13.21 13.58
CA PHE A 185 4.48 -14.21 13.83
C PHE A 185 3.53 -14.40 12.64
N ASP A 186 3.65 -13.61 11.59
CA ASP A 186 2.87 -13.78 10.38
C ASP A 186 3.37 -15.02 9.60
N ASP A 187 2.51 -15.56 8.73
CA ASP A 187 2.82 -16.76 7.95
C ASP A 187 4.09 -16.54 7.10
N ALA A 188 4.98 -17.53 7.13
CA ALA A 188 6.23 -17.49 6.37
C ALA A 188 6.02 -17.32 4.85
N GLU A 189 4.91 -17.84 4.30
CA GLU A 189 4.54 -17.60 2.90
C GLU A 189 4.23 -16.14 2.61
N VAL A 190 3.54 -15.46 3.53
CA VAL A 190 3.22 -14.03 3.43
C VAL A 190 4.51 -13.21 3.48
N LEU A 191 5.41 -13.52 4.42
CA LEU A 191 6.66 -12.77 4.61
C LEU A 191 7.63 -12.92 3.43
N ARG A 192 7.69 -14.09 2.79
CA ARG A 192 8.53 -14.33 1.59
C ARG A 192 8.13 -13.49 0.37
N ARG A 193 6.88 -13.01 0.35
CA ARG A 193 6.33 -12.21 -0.74
C ARG A 193 6.61 -10.72 -0.60
N LEU A 194 7.10 -10.31 0.57
CA LEU A 194 7.46 -8.92 0.86
C LEU A 194 8.92 -8.67 0.44
N ASP A 195 9.14 -7.68 -0.40
CA ASP A 195 10.46 -7.29 -0.91
C ASP A 195 10.66 -5.77 -0.83
N ALA A 196 11.87 -5.35 -0.52
CA ALA A 196 12.27 -3.95 -0.48
C ALA A 196 13.00 -3.58 -1.77
N ARG A 197 12.55 -2.52 -2.43
CA ARG A 197 13.11 -2.08 -3.71
C ARG A 197 13.39 -0.60 -3.74
N MET A 198 14.26 -0.22 -4.67
CA MET A 198 14.48 1.15 -5.08
C MET A 198 13.87 1.36 -6.47
N LEU A 199 13.06 2.40 -6.61
CA LEU A 199 12.58 2.83 -7.91
C LEU A 199 13.74 3.46 -8.69
N GLU A 200 13.75 3.23 -10.01
CA GLU A 200 14.66 3.94 -10.91
C GLU A 200 14.14 5.36 -11.12
N LEU A 201 14.68 6.29 -10.35
CA LEU A 201 14.34 7.70 -10.42
C LEU A 201 15.48 8.51 -11.06
N SER A 202 15.21 9.78 -11.32
CA SER A 202 16.18 10.70 -11.92
C SER A 202 17.44 10.88 -11.06
N HIS A 203 18.56 11.21 -11.70
CA HIS A 203 19.82 11.45 -10.99
C HIS A 203 19.69 12.58 -9.98
N GLY A 204 20.09 12.34 -8.74
CA GLY A 204 20.11 13.34 -7.65
C GLY A 204 19.00 13.20 -6.61
N GLU A 205 18.11 12.21 -6.75
CA GLU A 205 17.09 11.97 -5.74
C GLU A 205 17.65 11.23 -4.52
N VAL A 206 17.04 11.51 -3.36
CA VAL A 206 17.42 10.93 -2.07
C VAL A 206 16.79 9.53 -1.97
N GLY A 207 17.45 8.61 -1.24
CA GLY A 207 16.95 7.24 -1.05
C GLY A 207 15.52 7.16 -0.54
N TRP A 208 15.09 8.13 0.28
CA TRP A 208 13.72 8.22 0.80
C TRP A 208 12.64 8.32 -0.28
N ASP A 209 12.91 9.00 -1.38
CA ASP A 209 11.94 9.20 -2.46
C ASP A 209 11.91 8.01 -3.43
N ALA A 210 13.01 7.25 -3.48
CA ALA A 210 13.18 6.09 -4.35
C ALA A 210 12.76 4.77 -3.67
N PHE A 211 12.70 4.71 -2.34
CA PHE A 211 12.37 3.49 -1.61
C PHE A 211 10.91 3.09 -1.79
N THR A 212 10.67 1.80 -2.01
CA THR A 212 9.34 1.21 -2.05
C THR A 212 9.34 -0.21 -1.52
N LEU A 213 8.21 -0.63 -0.93
CA LEU A 213 7.93 -2.02 -0.61
C LEU A 213 7.07 -2.62 -1.71
N GLU A 214 7.39 -3.83 -2.12
CA GLU A 214 6.60 -4.61 -3.07
C GLU A 214 6.10 -5.88 -2.39
N TYR A 215 4.86 -6.24 -2.68
CA TYR A 215 4.28 -7.50 -2.26
C TYR A 215 3.93 -8.31 -3.48
N LYS A 216 4.59 -9.47 -3.64
CA LYS A 216 4.39 -10.31 -4.80
C LYS A 216 3.15 -11.16 -4.66
N ILE A 217 2.27 -11.09 -5.66
CA ILE A 217 1.05 -11.88 -5.74
C ILE A 217 1.19 -12.85 -6.91
N ASP A 218 0.90 -14.13 -6.62
CA ASP A 218 0.95 -15.20 -7.60
C ASP A 218 -0.47 -15.64 -7.98
N ALA A 219 -0.59 -16.34 -9.11
CA ALA A 219 -1.83 -16.99 -9.51
C ALA A 219 -2.27 -18.04 -8.45
N PRO A 220 -3.57 -18.20 -8.17
CA PRO A 220 -4.71 -17.53 -8.80
C PRO A 220 -5.19 -16.25 -8.06
N VAL A 221 -4.52 -15.80 -7.03
CA VAL A 221 -4.90 -14.62 -6.24
C VAL A 221 -4.82 -13.32 -7.08
N ASP A 222 -4.00 -13.34 -8.15
CA ASP A 222 -3.84 -12.25 -9.11
C ASP A 222 -5.13 -11.86 -9.86
N VAL A 223 -6.15 -12.71 -9.83
CA VAL A 223 -7.48 -12.42 -10.38
C VAL A 223 -8.19 -11.35 -9.56
N VAL A 224 -8.08 -11.41 -8.22
CA VAL A 224 -8.68 -10.42 -7.33
C VAL A 224 -7.76 -9.21 -7.16
N VAL A 225 -6.48 -9.45 -6.90
CA VAL A 225 -5.48 -8.39 -6.76
C VAL A 225 -4.71 -8.25 -8.08
N THR A 226 -5.35 -7.59 -9.02
CA THR A 226 -4.80 -7.39 -10.37
C THR A 226 -3.49 -6.58 -10.32
N GLN A 227 -2.73 -6.63 -11.40
CA GLN A 227 -1.52 -5.80 -11.53
C GLN A 227 -1.84 -4.29 -11.46
N TYR A 228 -3.00 -3.89 -11.94
CA TYR A 228 -3.49 -2.52 -11.74
C TYR A 228 -3.70 -2.22 -10.26
N GLY A 229 -4.34 -3.12 -9.52
CA GLY A 229 -4.51 -3.02 -8.07
C GLY A 229 -3.18 -2.91 -7.34
N SER A 230 -2.19 -3.74 -7.68
CA SER A 230 -0.85 -3.68 -7.10
C SER A 230 -0.18 -2.32 -7.31
N ARG A 231 -0.34 -1.71 -8.50
CA ARG A 231 0.16 -0.35 -8.77
C ARG A 231 -0.55 0.71 -7.93
N GLN A 232 -1.85 0.54 -7.65
CA GLN A 232 -2.58 1.46 -6.75
C GLN A 232 -2.07 1.35 -5.32
N TYR A 233 -1.83 0.12 -4.83
CA TYR A 233 -1.20 -0.08 -3.51
C TYR A 233 0.16 0.61 -3.41
N LEU A 234 1.03 0.49 -4.43
CA LEU A 234 2.32 1.17 -4.46
C LEU A 234 2.20 2.69 -4.47
N LYS A 235 1.21 3.22 -5.18
CA LYS A 235 0.92 4.67 -5.20
C LYS A 235 0.54 5.18 -3.81
N VAL A 236 -0.35 4.46 -3.12
CA VAL A 236 -0.75 4.77 -1.75
C VAL A 236 0.42 4.62 -0.79
N PHE A 237 1.21 3.54 -0.91
CA PHE A 237 2.42 3.32 -0.12
C PHE A 237 3.39 4.51 -0.21
N ASN A 238 3.74 4.94 -1.42
CA ASN A 238 4.68 6.04 -1.63
C ASN A 238 4.20 7.34 -0.98
N PHE A 239 2.90 7.60 -1.01
CA PHE A 239 2.32 8.76 -0.34
C PHE A 239 2.41 8.64 1.19
N LEU A 240 1.98 7.51 1.76
CA LEU A 240 2.05 7.25 3.19
C LEU A 240 3.49 7.26 3.71
N TRP A 241 4.43 6.72 2.91
CA TRP A 241 5.86 6.71 3.24
C TRP A 241 6.44 8.12 3.36
N ARG A 242 6.05 9.03 2.46
CA ARG A 242 6.44 10.45 2.56
C ARG A 242 5.92 11.11 3.83
N ILE A 243 4.67 10.85 4.20
CA ILE A 243 4.10 11.37 5.46
C ILE A 243 4.87 10.80 6.66
N LYS A 244 5.15 9.49 6.65
CA LYS A 244 5.94 8.82 7.71
C LYS A 244 7.36 9.36 7.82
N ARG A 245 8.01 9.67 6.70
CA ARG A 245 9.31 10.34 6.69
C ARG A 245 9.28 11.67 7.46
N VAL A 246 8.28 12.50 7.19
CA VAL A 246 8.13 13.80 7.88
C VAL A 246 7.85 13.60 9.38
N GLU A 247 6.96 12.69 9.75
CA GLU A 247 6.69 12.34 11.14
C GLU A 247 7.96 11.90 11.87
N TYR A 248 8.73 10.98 11.29
CA TYR A 248 9.98 10.48 11.86
C TYR A 248 11.00 11.60 12.04
N ALA A 249 11.17 12.44 11.02
CA ALA A 249 12.10 13.58 11.02
C ALA A 249 11.74 14.61 12.10
N LEU A 250 10.47 15.02 12.17
CA LEU A 250 9.98 15.96 13.18
C LEU A 250 10.02 15.35 14.59
N GLY A 251 9.69 14.07 14.75
CA GLY A 251 9.79 13.37 16.02
C GLY A 251 11.24 13.26 16.53
N SER A 252 12.20 13.02 15.64
CA SER A 252 13.63 13.02 15.97
C SER A 252 14.12 14.42 16.40
N CYS A 253 13.70 15.46 15.67
CA CYS A 253 13.96 16.86 15.98
C CYS A 253 13.38 17.23 17.37
N TRP A 254 12.13 16.87 17.64
CA TRP A 254 11.46 17.09 18.92
C TRP A 254 12.19 16.43 20.08
N ARG A 255 12.58 15.16 19.95
CA ARG A 255 13.35 14.45 20.98
C ARG A 255 14.67 15.17 21.30
N ARG A 256 15.40 15.63 20.27
CA ARG A 256 16.63 16.41 20.46
C ARG A 256 16.39 17.72 21.22
N PHE A 257 15.29 18.41 20.98
CA PHE A 257 14.94 19.63 21.73
C PHE A 257 14.68 19.32 23.19
N MET A 258 13.92 18.30 23.47
CA MET A 258 13.55 17.94 24.85
C MET A 258 14.77 17.47 25.66
N THR A 259 15.72 16.77 25.05
CA THR A 259 16.97 16.36 25.71
C THR A 259 17.95 17.51 25.81
N GLY A 260 18.12 18.32 24.76
CA GLY A 260 19.05 19.45 24.72
C GLY A 260 18.63 20.62 25.61
N ALA A 261 17.32 20.82 25.83
CA ALA A 261 16.80 21.93 26.63
C ALA A 261 17.28 21.94 28.09
N ARG A 262 17.59 20.78 28.65
CA ARG A 262 18.09 20.61 30.04
C ARG A 262 19.62 20.77 30.16
N GLY A 263 20.35 20.74 29.07
CA GLY A 263 21.82 20.80 29.04
C GLY A 263 22.31 21.93 28.15
N VAL A 264 22.81 21.58 26.97
CA VAL A 264 23.50 22.47 26.03
C VAL A 264 22.74 23.76 25.69
N LEU A 265 21.42 23.67 25.42
CA LEU A 265 20.62 24.81 25.02
C LEU A 265 20.45 25.83 26.15
N ARG A 266 20.52 25.40 27.42
CA ARG A 266 20.46 26.29 28.58
C ARG A 266 21.70 27.20 28.67
N GLN A 267 22.87 26.73 28.24
CA GLN A 267 24.12 27.49 28.29
C GLN A 267 24.16 28.58 27.25
N VAL A 268 23.37 28.50 26.20
CA VAL A 268 23.28 29.47 25.10
C VAL A 268 21.93 30.21 25.05
N ASP A 269 21.13 30.09 26.12
CA ASP A 269 19.77 30.66 26.18
C ASP A 269 19.77 32.19 26.01
N ASP A 270 20.84 32.87 26.44
CA ASP A 270 21.06 34.29 26.26
C ASP A 270 21.14 34.74 24.79
N LEU A 271 21.62 33.88 23.90
CA LEU A 271 21.80 34.19 22.48
C LEU A 271 20.59 33.79 21.63
N VAL A 272 20.08 32.58 21.84
CA VAL A 272 19.13 31.94 20.94
C VAL A 272 17.85 31.45 21.66
N GLY A 273 17.63 31.81 22.93
CA GLY A 273 16.51 31.32 23.72
C GLY A 273 15.14 31.64 23.13
N ASP A 274 14.94 32.83 22.60
CA ASP A 274 13.69 33.25 21.99
C ASP A 274 13.45 32.57 20.62
N ASP A 275 14.51 32.36 19.84
CA ASP A 275 14.42 31.64 18.58
C ASP A 275 14.07 30.16 18.84
N TRP A 276 14.63 29.56 19.91
CA TRP A 276 14.27 28.22 20.34
C TRP A 276 12.83 28.09 20.81
N LYS A 277 12.30 29.10 21.53
CA LYS A 277 10.88 29.09 21.94
C LYS A 277 9.96 29.11 20.73
N ARG A 278 10.24 30.01 19.76
CA ARG A 278 9.45 30.07 18.50
C ARG A 278 9.54 28.77 17.69
N THR A 279 10.76 28.27 17.52
CA THR A 279 10.99 27.00 16.79
C THR A 279 10.23 25.84 17.41
N ARG A 280 10.21 25.73 18.74
CA ARG A 280 9.43 24.67 19.42
C ARG A 280 7.93 24.77 19.14
N CYS A 281 7.37 25.97 19.15
CA CYS A 281 5.95 26.16 18.80
C CYS A 281 5.67 25.72 17.38
N VAL A 282 6.47 26.14 16.41
CA VAL A 282 6.29 25.79 15.00
C VAL A 282 6.44 24.27 14.78
N VAL A 283 7.46 23.64 15.39
CA VAL A 283 7.62 22.17 15.28
C VAL A 283 6.44 21.43 15.92
N ALA A 284 5.91 21.92 17.05
CA ALA A 284 4.74 21.32 17.69
C ALA A 284 3.50 21.40 16.79
N GLU A 285 3.28 22.53 16.13
CA GLU A 285 2.18 22.70 15.15
C GLU A 285 2.35 21.76 13.95
N MET A 286 3.57 21.64 13.41
CA MET A 286 3.87 20.68 12.32
C MET A 286 3.63 19.23 12.74
N VAL A 287 4.08 18.84 13.93
CA VAL A 287 3.83 17.49 14.48
C VAL A 287 2.34 17.23 14.62
N HIS A 288 1.60 18.23 15.13
CA HIS A 288 0.15 18.11 15.27
C HIS A 288 -0.53 17.94 13.91
N PHE A 289 -0.16 18.76 12.91
CA PHE A 289 -0.71 18.64 11.56
C PHE A 289 -0.46 17.26 10.95
N VAL A 290 0.77 16.76 11.01
CA VAL A 290 1.14 15.45 10.43
C VAL A 290 0.40 14.32 11.14
N ASN A 291 0.25 14.38 12.47
CA ASN A 291 -0.51 13.40 13.24
C ASN A 291 -2.01 13.41 12.86
N GLN A 292 -2.62 14.58 12.69
CA GLN A 292 -4.02 14.68 12.27
C GLN A 292 -4.22 14.16 10.84
N LEU A 293 -3.29 14.47 9.93
CA LEU A 293 -3.32 13.94 8.57
C LEU A 293 -3.23 12.41 8.56
N GLN A 294 -2.33 11.83 9.35
CA GLN A 294 -2.20 10.37 9.46
C GLN A 294 -3.45 9.74 10.08
N TYR A 295 -3.99 10.34 11.15
CA TYR A 295 -5.22 9.88 11.77
C TYR A 295 -6.35 9.81 10.73
N TYR A 296 -6.55 10.88 9.97
CA TYR A 296 -7.55 10.92 8.91
C TYR A 296 -7.34 9.78 7.89
N ILE A 297 -6.13 9.65 7.36
CA ILE A 297 -5.87 8.66 6.30
C ILE A 297 -6.00 7.23 6.83
N LEU A 298 -5.42 6.93 8.00
CA LEU A 298 -5.41 5.56 8.52
C LEU A 298 -6.81 5.14 9.00
N PHE A 299 -7.52 5.98 9.77
CA PHE A 299 -8.79 5.58 10.37
C PHE A 299 -9.99 5.89 9.48
N GLU A 300 -10.11 7.12 8.98
CA GLU A 300 -11.29 7.53 8.22
C GLU A 300 -11.26 7.00 6.77
N VAL A 301 -10.07 6.83 6.19
CA VAL A 301 -9.97 6.36 4.81
C VAL A 301 -9.70 4.86 4.76
N ILE A 302 -8.59 4.38 5.32
CA ILE A 302 -8.16 2.98 5.15
C ILE A 302 -9.02 2.03 5.98
N GLU A 303 -9.18 2.27 7.31
CA GLU A 303 -9.95 1.38 8.18
C GLU A 303 -11.43 1.35 7.80
N SER A 304 -12.05 2.52 7.60
CA SER A 304 -13.47 2.60 7.20
C SER A 304 -13.75 1.88 5.87
N SER A 305 -12.83 2.02 4.90
CA SER A 305 -12.95 1.32 3.61
C SER A 305 -12.69 -0.19 3.77
N TRP A 306 -11.81 -0.59 4.68
CA TRP A 306 -11.54 -1.98 4.99
C TRP A 306 -12.73 -2.68 5.63
N ASP A 307 -13.42 -2.05 6.58
CA ASP A 307 -14.63 -2.57 7.20
C ASP A 307 -15.73 -2.78 6.16
N THR A 308 -15.84 -1.87 5.20
CA THR A 308 -16.77 -2.02 4.06
C THR A 308 -16.42 -3.24 3.21
N LEU A 309 -15.13 -3.43 2.90
CA LEU A 309 -14.65 -4.61 2.16
C LEU A 309 -14.92 -5.90 2.95
N GLN A 310 -14.60 -5.94 4.26
CA GLN A 310 -14.88 -7.12 5.09
C GLN A 310 -16.35 -7.46 5.14
N THR A 311 -17.22 -6.46 5.26
CA THR A 311 -18.67 -6.67 5.26
C THR A 311 -19.14 -7.24 3.91
N ALA A 312 -18.58 -6.78 2.80
CA ALA A 312 -18.90 -7.30 1.47
C ALA A 312 -18.46 -8.76 1.30
N ILE A 313 -17.26 -9.11 1.77
CA ILE A 313 -16.67 -10.46 1.66
C ILE A 313 -17.40 -11.50 2.55
N THR A 314 -17.91 -11.08 3.71
CA THR A 314 -18.56 -12.00 4.66
C THR A 314 -20.03 -12.26 4.35
N LYS A 315 -20.59 -11.64 3.32
CA LYS A 315 -21.98 -11.91 2.91
C LYS A 315 -22.14 -13.36 2.44
N PRO A 316 -23.23 -14.05 2.82
CA PRO A 316 -23.50 -15.40 2.30
C PRO A 316 -23.78 -15.34 0.79
N GLY A 317 -23.23 -16.30 0.04
CA GLY A 317 -23.44 -16.40 -1.41
C GLY A 317 -22.59 -15.46 -2.27
N VAL A 318 -21.49 -14.93 -1.71
CA VAL A 318 -20.53 -14.10 -2.47
C VAL A 318 -19.90 -14.91 -3.60
N THR A 319 -19.81 -14.30 -4.76
CA THR A 319 -19.14 -14.83 -5.94
C THR A 319 -17.72 -14.28 -6.06
N LEU A 320 -16.90 -14.87 -6.94
CA LEU A 320 -15.56 -14.34 -7.23
C LEU A 320 -15.63 -12.94 -7.89
N ASP A 321 -16.62 -12.70 -8.75
CA ASP A 321 -16.84 -11.41 -9.37
C ASP A 321 -17.21 -10.33 -8.31
N ASP A 322 -18.01 -10.67 -7.31
CA ASP A 322 -18.32 -9.79 -6.18
C ASP A 322 -17.06 -9.45 -5.37
N LEU A 323 -16.16 -10.44 -5.19
CA LEU A 323 -14.87 -10.18 -4.50
C LEU A 323 -13.96 -9.24 -5.30
N ILE A 324 -13.90 -9.42 -6.61
CA ILE A 324 -13.14 -8.54 -7.52
C ILE A 324 -13.69 -7.13 -7.47
N GLU A 325 -15.02 -6.98 -7.56
CA GLU A 325 -15.69 -5.67 -7.50
C GLU A 325 -15.52 -5.00 -6.14
N ALA A 326 -15.71 -5.75 -5.05
CA ALA A 326 -15.51 -5.24 -3.69
C ALA A 326 -14.07 -4.76 -3.44
N HIS A 327 -13.08 -5.53 -3.92
CA HIS A 327 -11.68 -5.13 -3.81
C HIS A 327 -11.34 -3.94 -4.71
N ALA A 328 -11.87 -3.89 -5.93
CA ALA A 328 -11.71 -2.73 -6.82
C ALA A 328 -12.33 -1.47 -6.21
N GLY A 329 -13.53 -1.57 -5.64
CA GLY A 329 -14.20 -0.49 -4.92
C GLY A 329 -13.43 -0.03 -3.67
N TYR A 330 -12.81 -0.97 -2.95
CA TYR A 330 -11.92 -0.65 -1.84
C TYR A 330 -10.73 0.19 -2.29
N LEU A 331 -10.04 -0.21 -3.36
CA LEU A 331 -8.91 0.53 -3.91
C LEU A 331 -9.31 1.91 -4.45
N GLU A 332 -10.46 2.01 -5.11
CA GLU A 332 -11.00 3.28 -5.59
C GLU A 332 -11.30 4.23 -4.41
N ASN A 333 -11.92 3.71 -3.35
CA ASN A 333 -12.21 4.48 -2.15
C ASN A 333 -10.95 5.01 -1.47
N ILE A 334 -9.92 4.16 -1.25
CA ILE A 334 -8.68 4.61 -0.59
C ILE A 334 -7.86 5.57 -1.45
N THR A 335 -7.90 5.43 -2.77
CA THR A 335 -7.22 6.36 -3.67
C THR A 335 -7.96 7.68 -3.79
N HIS A 336 -9.28 7.68 -3.93
CA HIS A 336 -10.08 8.88 -4.05
C HIS A 336 -10.12 9.68 -2.74
N LYS A 337 -10.52 9.04 -1.62
CA LYS A 337 -10.57 9.70 -0.30
C LYS A 337 -9.19 10.04 0.25
N GLY A 338 -8.16 9.28 -0.14
CA GLY A 338 -6.75 9.56 0.18
C GLY A 338 -6.14 10.69 -0.63
N LEU A 339 -6.93 11.43 -1.43
CA LEU A 339 -6.48 12.53 -2.29
C LEU A 339 -5.50 12.11 -3.39
N LEU A 340 -5.43 10.82 -3.71
CA LEU A 340 -4.53 10.24 -4.72
C LEU A 340 -5.26 9.97 -6.04
N GLY A 341 -6.55 10.29 -6.13
CA GLY A 341 -7.39 10.01 -7.27
C GLY A 341 -6.97 10.81 -8.49
N SER A 342 -6.38 10.16 -9.48
CA SER A 342 -6.62 10.58 -10.87
C SER A 342 -7.97 10.02 -11.25
N PRO A 343 -8.90 10.83 -11.80
CA PRO A 343 -10.19 10.33 -12.21
C PRO A 343 -10.01 9.22 -13.23
N SER A 344 -10.69 8.12 -12.95
CA SER A 344 -10.76 6.91 -13.74
C SER A 344 -10.75 7.16 -15.25
N THR A 345 -9.76 6.62 -15.94
CA THR A 345 -9.67 6.51 -17.40
C THR A 345 -10.69 5.51 -17.98
N ARG A 346 -11.70 5.08 -17.19
CA ARG A 346 -12.71 4.10 -17.63
C ARG A 346 -13.76 4.65 -18.61
N THR A 347 -13.87 5.93 -18.74
CA THR A 347 -14.73 6.54 -19.77
C THR A 347 -13.99 7.74 -20.34
N GLY A 348 -13.77 7.76 -21.66
CA GLY A 348 -13.13 8.85 -22.41
C GLY A 348 -13.79 10.21 -22.30
N LYS A 349 -14.32 10.56 -21.12
CA LYS A 349 -14.86 11.86 -20.76
C LYS A 349 -13.73 12.80 -20.36
N LYS A 350 -13.70 13.98 -20.95
CA LYS A 350 -12.84 15.12 -20.65
C LYS A 350 -12.63 15.27 -19.13
N ARG A 351 -11.37 15.46 -18.71
CA ARG A 351 -10.99 15.83 -17.34
C ARG A 351 -12.01 16.84 -16.78
N SER A 352 -12.69 16.47 -15.69
CA SER A 352 -13.57 17.41 -15.00
C SER A 352 -12.70 18.44 -14.25
N ALA A 353 -13.24 19.65 -14.04
CA ALA A 353 -12.56 20.69 -13.28
C ALA A 353 -12.15 20.22 -11.86
N ALA A 354 -12.96 19.37 -11.24
CA ALA A 354 -12.68 18.75 -9.94
C ALA A 354 -11.38 17.90 -9.92
N ALA A 355 -11.07 17.18 -11.02
CA ALA A 355 -9.84 16.40 -11.11
C ALA A 355 -8.57 17.26 -11.23
N ALA A 356 -8.69 18.44 -11.84
CA ALA A 356 -7.59 19.40 -11.88
C ALA A 356 -7.37 20.05 -10.51
N GLU A 357 -8.42 20.25 -9.72
CA GLU A 357 -8.33 20.75 -8.34
C GLU A 357 -7.69 19.71 -7.39
N GLU A 358 -8.01 18.42 -7.52
CA GLU A 358 -7.40 17.34 -6.74
C GLU A 358 -5.90 17.21 -7.00
N ASP A 359 -5.47 17.27 -8.26
CA ASP A 359 -4.04 17.26 -8.62
C ASP A 359 -3.31 18.47 -8.03
N THR A 360 -3.98 19.63 -7.96
CA THR A 360 -3.44 20.85 -7.37
C THR A 360 -3.28 20.70 -5.86
N PHE A 361 -4.28 20.12 -5.17
CA PHE A 361 -4.25 19.93 -3.73
C PHE A 361 -3.14 18.95 -3.30
N LEU A 362 -3.00 17.82 -3.99
CA LEU A 362 -1.94 16.86 -3.72
C LEU A 362 -0.55 17.47 -3.93
N SER A 363 -0.40 18.28 -4.98
CA SER A 363 0.85 19.01 -5.26
C SER A 363 1.17 20.01 -4.14
N GLN A 364 0.18 20.75 -3.67
CA GLN A 364 0.34 21.67 -2.53
C GLN A 364 0.71 20.94 -1.24
N LEU A 365 0.08 19.79 -0.97
CA LEU A 365 0.40 18.97 0.20
C LEU A 365 1.85 18.45 0.13
N HIS A 366 2.30 17.99 -1.04
CA HIS A 366 3.69 17.58 -1.23
C HIS A 366 4.67 18.73 -1.00
N GLU A 367 4.34 19.95 -1.44
CA GLU A 367 5.18 21.11 -1.22
C GLU A 367 5.23 21.50 0.27
N ILE A 368 4.10 21.42 0.98
CA ILE A 368 4.05 21.63 2.44
C ILE A 368 4.96 20.63 3.17
N LEU A 369 4.85 19.35 2.85
CA LEU A 369 5.69 18.29 3.45
C LEU A 369 7.18 18.52 3.18
N LYS A 370 7.52 18.97 1.98
CA LYS A 370 8.89 19.32 1.59
C LYS A 370 9.41 20.54 2.38
N ILE A 371 8.60 21.58 2.53
CA ILE A 371 8.95 22.77 3.34
C ILE A 371 9.17 22.38 4.80
N MET A 372 8.35 21.45 5.36
CA MET A 372 8.54 20.93 6.72
C MET A 372 9.91 20.27 6.89
N LEU A 373 10.36 19.46 5.90
CA LEU A 373 11.69 18.84 5.93
C LEU A 373 12.81 19.88 5.84
N LEU A 374 12.70 20.88 4.97
CA LEU A 374 13.68 21.98 4.87
C LEU A 374 13.75 22.77 6.17
N TYR A 375 12.61 23.06 6.79
CA TYR A 375 12.58 23.72 8.10
C TYR A 375 13.27 22.88 9.18
N LYS A 376 13.01 21.57 9.23
CA LYS A 376 13.71 20.63 10.13
C LYS A 376 15.21 20.67 9.91
N ASP A 377 15.71 20.71 8.66
CA ASP A 377 17.13 20.76 8.36
C ASP A 377 17.77 22.08 8.83
N ALA A 378 17.07 23.20 8.68
CA ALA A 378 17.50 24.49 9.22
C ALA A 378 17.58 24.46 10.77
N VAL A 379 16.60 23.85 11.42
CA VAL A 379 16.59 23.69 12.87
C VAL A 379 17.71 22.76 13.36
N ASP A 380 18.03 21.71 12.63
CA ASP A 380 19.20 20.85 12.92
C ASP A 380 20.52 21.62 12.76
N GLY A 381 20.59 22.56 11.82
CA GLY A 381 21.69 23.50 11.67
C GLY A 381 21.83 24.39 12.89
N LEU A 382 20.73 25.00 13.34
CA LEU A 382 20.70 25.82 14.57
C LEU A 382 21.11 25.02 15.81
N TYR A 383 20.68 23.78 15.93
CA TYR A 383 21.08 22.89 17.04
C TYR A 383 22.58 22.61 17.03
N ARG A 384 23.16 22.29 15.87
CA ARG A 384 24.61 22.06 15.72
C ARG A 384 25.42 23.32 16.08
N ALA A 385 24.96 24.47 15.63
CA ALA A 385 25.61 25.75 15.97
C ALA A 385 25.52 26.04 17.49
N SER A 386 24.38 25.77 18.11
CA SER A 386 24.19 25.92 19.56
C SER A 386 25.11 25.00 20.37
N VAL A 387 25.28 23.73 19.92
CA VAL A 387 26.20 22.76 20.54
C VAL A 387 27.66 23.26 20.41
N ALA A 388 28.06 23.72 19.24
CA ALA A 388 29.40 24.21 19.00
C ALA A 388 29.72 25.44 19.87
N GLU A 389 28.75 26.36 20.02
CA GLU A 389 28.93 27.54 20.90
C GLU A 389 28.98 27.16 22.38
N SER A 390 28.17 26.19 22.82
CA SER A 390 28.26 25.68 24.19
C SER A 390 29.61 25.05 24.47
N ALA A 391 30.14 24.20 23.57
CA ALA A 391 31.48 23.63 23.72
C ALA A 391 32.57 24.68 23.75
N ARG A 392 32.49 25.73 22.92
CA ARG A 392 33.44 26.88 22.93
C ARG A 392 33.41 27.62 24.25
N ARG A 393 32.23 27.85 24.84
CA ARG A 393 32.09 28.48 26.16
C ARG A 393 32.70 27.63 27.28
N GLU A 394 32.47 26.31 27.25
CA GLU A 394 33.06 25.38 28.21
C GLU A 394 34.61 25.37 28.14
N GLU A 395 35.17 25.35 26.93
CA GLU A 395 36.61 25.40 26.72
C GLU A 395 37.24 26.75 27.23
N MET A 396 36.56 27.86 26.96
CA MET A 396 36.98 29.15 27.51
C MET A 396 36.92 29.19 29.03
N ALA A 397 35.83 28.70 29.63
CA ALA A 397 35.68 28.62 31.07
C ALA A 397 36.78 27.76 31.72
N ALA A 398 37.08 26.61 31.14
CA ALA A 398 38.17 25.72 31.58
C ALA A 398 39.55 26.39 31.46
N THR A 399 39.78 27.16 30.37
CA THR A 399 41.02 27.90 30.17
C THR A 399 41.18 29.00 31.21
N VAL A 400 40.11 29.75 31.50
CA VAL A 400 40.10 30.79 32.55
C VAL A 400 40.37 30.19 33.92
N GLN A 401 39.69 29.08 34.22
CA GLN A 401 39.89 28.37 35.49
C GLN A 401 41.34 27.86 35.65
N ALA A 402 41.93 27.24 34.63
CA ALA A 402 43.30 26.76 34.64
C ALA A 402 44.32 27.90 34.78
N ARG A 403 44.04 29.13 34.27
CA ARG A 403 44.87 30.31 34.49
C ARG A 403 44.73 30.84 35.91
N THR A 404 43.53 30.87 36.46
CA THR A 404 43.24 31.27 37.84
C THR A 404 43.96 30.33 38.82
N GLU A 405 43.93 29.03 38.62
CA GLU A 405 44.63 28.05 39.45
C GLU A 405 46.14 28.19 39.39
N ARG A 406 46.72 28.64 38.28
CA ARG A 406 48.17 28.93 38.14
C ARG A 406 48.61 30.29 38.70
N GLY A 407 47.67 31.07 39.24
CA GLY A 407 48.01 32.39 39.85
C GLY A 407 48.39 33.46 38.83
N GLU A 408 48.11 33.25 37.56
CA GLU A 408 48.36 34.23 36.50
C GLU A 408 47.27 35.32 36.50
N TRP A 409 47.27 36.19 37.52
CA TRP A 409 46.42 37.35 37.63
C TRP A 409 46.96 38.48 36.75
N GLY A 410 46.70 38.40 35.46
CA GLY A 410 46.91 39.46 34.51
C GLY A 410 45.57 39.83 33.89
N VAL A 411 44.84 40.69 34.57
CA VAL A 411 43.58 41.24 34.09
C VAL A 411 43.85 42.05 32.82
N ARG A 412 43.59 41.42 31.68
CA ARG A 412 42.97 42.13 30.57
C ARG A 412 41.64 41.45 30.37
N GLU A 413 40.59 42.24 30.50
CA GLU A 413 39.23 41.88 30.12
C GLU A 413 39.29 40.91 28.96
N ALA A 414 38.80 39.66 29.16
CA ALA A 414 38.55 38.76 28.06
C ALA A 414 37.50 39.47 27.19
N VAL A 415 37.98 40.20 26.18
CA VAL A 415 37.12 40.75 25.16
C VAL A 415 36.49 39.56 24.48
N TRP A 416 35.29 39.28 24.85
CA TRP A 416 34.47 38.25 24.19
C TRP A 416 34.52 38.58 22.70
N PRO A 417 34.97 37.69 21.85
CA PRO A 417 34.90 37.94 20.43
C PRO A 417 33.46 38.35 20.10
N PRO A 418 33.26 39.29 19.18
CA PRO A 418 31.94 39.79 18.87
C PRO A 418 31.04 38.60 18.59
N VAL A 419 29.93 38.51 19.32
CA VAL A 419 28.91 37.50 19.13
C VAL A 419 28.45 37.64 17.69
N VAL A 420 28.87 36.73 16.83
CA VAL A 420 28.28 36.57 15.51
C VAL A 420 26.82 36.18 15.77
N ARG A 421 25.94 37.15 15.52
CA ARG A 421 24.51 36.89 15.65
C ARG A 421 24.20 35.77 14.70
N LEU A 422 23.80 34.62 15.23
CA LEU A 422 23.39 33.46 14.43
C LEU A 422 22.29 33.81 13.41
N ARG A 423 21.61 34.98 13.61
CA ARG A 423 20.69 35.57 12.64
C ARG A 423 21.34 36.02 11.32
N ASP A 424 22.64 36.29 11.33
CA ASP A 424 23.34 36.81 10.15
C ASP A 424 23.91 35.65 9.29
N VAL A 425 23.76 34.41 9.72
CA VAL A 425 24.28 33.20 9.07
C VAL A 425 23.16 32.36 8.44
N TYR A 426 21.85 32.65 8.73
CA TYR A 426 20.71 31.91 8.18
C TYR A 426 19.65 32.86 7.61
#